data_a44cfb0e29c99da4f9a9a881fb88e854
#
_entry.id   a44cfb0e29c99da4f9a9a881fb88e854
#
_cell.length_a   1.000
_cell.length_b   1.000
_cell.length_c   1.000
_cell.angle_alpha   90.00
_cell.angle_beta   90.00
_cell.angle_gamma   90.00
#
_symmetry.space_group_name_H-M   'P 1'
#
loop_
_entity.id
_entity.type
_entity.pdbx_description
1 polymer ?
#
loop_
_entity_poly.entity_id
_entity_poly.type
_entity_poly.pdbx_seq_one_letter_code
_entity_poly.pdbx_strand_id
1 'polypeptide(L)'
;GHLLTDLLDAGIAVVSANYRLLSSTSDLTLDEILKEDLTALVQTVRYRAPNLGMNGNAIGAFGNSAGAGAALWLGVHDDVADPRHPLPFKRVSSKVQVVGHLAGQATYDTALWSEILQVIPNWAALIDFEDDLLWFDVDIRRQLTHPAVIAKIMSIDFPGLMSPDDAFLYVENYTPETDIVLSSDMSDLEKSAAKVDIAHSPRHAYFLEKICQVNGLFCEVYTERNMIFTPAVSDMVDFFKTHLQ
;
A
#
# COMPACT_ATOMS: atom_id res chain seq x y z
N GLY A 1 5.58 -0.95 -19.41
CA GLY A 1 5.01 -1.63 -20.57
C GLY A 1 5.09 -3.14 -20.49
N HIS A 2 6.19 -3.70 -19.99
CA HIS A 2 6.37 -5.16 -19.95
C HIS A 2 5.44 -5.85 -18.95
N LEU A 3 5.28 -5.34 -17.73
CA LEU A 3 4.48 -5.98 -16.67
C LEU A 3 3.04 -6.34 -17.09
N LEU A 4 2.33 -5.42 -17.75
CA LEU A 4 0.96 -5.70 -18.20
C LEU A 4 0.92 -6.81 -19.25
N THR A 5 1.87 -6.82 -20.18
CA THR A 5 1.98 -7.87 -21.20
C THR A 5 2.26 -9.22 -20.55
N ASP A 6 3.20 -9.25 -19.61
CA ASP A 6 3.62 -10.48 -18.92
C ASP A 6 2.48 -11.09 -18.08
N LEU A 7 1.65 -10.25 -17.42
CA LEU A 7 0.44 -10.69 -16.72
C LEU A 7 -0.59 -11.28 -17.70
N LEU A 8 -0.83 -10.61 -18.82
CA LEU A 8 -1.76 -11.10 -19.85
C LEU A 8 -1.28 -12.41 -20.47
N ASP A 9 0.02 -12.53 -20.77
CA ASP A 9 0.63 -13.75 -21.31
C ASP A 9 0.58 -14.91 -20.29
N ALA A 10 0.57 -14.57 -18.99
CA ALA A 10 0.36 -15.52 -17.90
C ALA A 10 -1.13 -15.94 -17.73
N GLY A 11 -2.05 -15.39 -18.52
CA GLY A 11 -3.48 -15.66 -18.43
C GLY A 11 -4.19 -14.86 -17.30
N ILE A 12 -3.55 -13.82 -16.78
CA ILE A 12 -4.10 -12.95 -15.74
C ILE A 12 -4.70 -11.71 -16.38
N ALA A 13 -6.02 -11.54 -16.27
CA ALA A 13 -6.69 -10.34 -16.71
C ALA A 13 -6.31 -9.14 -15.83
N VAL A 14 -6.11 -7.97 -16.42
CA VAL A 14 -5.69 -6.76 -15.72
C VAL A 14 -6.79 -5.71 -15.78
N VAL A 15 -7.14 -5.17 -14.61
CA VAL A 15 -8.04 -4.03 -14.45
C VAL A 15 -7.24 -2.85 -13.91
N SER A 16 -7.11 -1.80 -14.70
CA SER A 16 -6.57 -0.52 -14.24
C SER A 16 -7.71 0.34 -13.70
N ALA A 17 -7.56 0.83 -12.49
CA ALA A 17 -8.60 1.58 -11.81
C ALA A 17 -8.07 2.91 -11.25
N ASN A 18 -8.94 3.91 -11.25
CA ASN A 18 -8.74 5.15 -10.54
C ASN A 18 -9.56 5.14 -9.25
N TYR A 19 -9.07 5.82 -8.24
CA TYR A 19 -9.76 6.14 -6.99
C TYR A 19 -9.64 7.65 -6.72
N ARG A 20 -10.48 8.17 -5.84
CA ARG A 20 -10.40 9.58 -5.45
C ARG A 20 -9.02 9.88 -4.86
N LEU A 21 -8.48 11.06 -5.12
CA LEU A 21 -7.18 11.49 -4.61
C LEU A 21 -7.36 12.48 -3.48
N LEU A 22 -6.49 12.39 -2.48
CA LEU A 22 -6.39 13.40 -1.43
C LEU A 22 -5.99 14.75 -2.02
N SER A 23 -6.54 15.81 -1.47
CA SER A 23 -6.29 17.17 -1.92
C SER A 23 -6.49 18.14 -0.75
N SER A 24 -5.67 19.17 -0.66
CA SER A 24 -5.81 20.24 0.33
C SER A 24 -7.12 21.05 0.21
N THR A 25 -7.91 20.82 -0.84
CA THR A 25 -9.19 21.49 -1.09
C THR A 25 -10.39 20.55 -0.91
N SER A 26 -10.19 19.35 -0.43
CA SER A 26 -11.21 18.33 -0.25
C SER A 26 -11.24 17.84 1.19
N ASP A 27 -12.44 17.62 1.74
CA ASP A 27 -12.64 17.00 3.07
C ASP A 27 -12.42 15.47 3.04
N LEU A 28 -12.03 14.92 1.88
CA LEU A 28 -11.81 13.49 1.68
C LEU A 28 -10.63 13.02 2.52
N THR A 29 -10.82 11.92 3.24
CA THR A 29 -9.78 11.33 4.09
C THR A 29 -9.29 9.99 3.53
N LEU A 30 -8.09 9.56 3.94
CA LEU A 30 -7.48 8.33 3.46
C LEU A 30 -8.34 7.10 3.81
N ASP A 31 -8.89 7.05 5.01
CA ASP A 31 -9.74 5.93 5.43
C ASP A 31 -11.02 5.80 4.59
N GLU A 32 -11.57 6.90 4.07
CA GLU A 32 -12.71 6.86 3.14
C GLU A 32 -12.31 6.29 1.78
N ILE A 33 -11.15 6.69 1.24
CA ILE A 33 -10.64 6.11 -0.02
C ILE A 33 -10.47 4.60 0.11
N LEU A 34 -9.81 4.15 1.18
CA LEU A 34 -9.56 2.74 1.42
C LEU A 34 -10.85 1.95 1.59
N LYS A 35 -11.72 2.39 2.51
CA LYS A 35 -12.93 1.66 2.91
C LYS A 35 -14.08 1.76 1.91
N GLU A 36 -14.14 2.82 1.13
CA GLU A 36 -15.23 3.03 0.17
C GLU A 36 -14.79 2.72 -1.27
N ASP A 37 -13.77 3.43 -1.78
CA ASP A 37 -13.40 3.32 -3.18
C ASP A 37 -12.77 1.97 -3.51
N LEU A 38 -11.76 1.55 -2.72
CA LEU A 38 -11.02 0.34 -3.01
C LEU A 38 -11.84 -0.92 -2.75
N THR A 39 -12.63 -0.96 -1.69
CA THR A 39 -13.52 -2.11 -1.46
C THR A 39 -14.60 -2.21 -2.54
N ALA A 40 -15.19 -1.07 -2.94
CA ALA A 40 -16.16 -1.04 -4.03
C ALA A 40 -15.55 -1.46 -5.37
N LEU A 41 -14.29 -1.10 -5.63
CA LEU A 41 -13.55 -1.55 -6.81
C LEU A 41 -13.46 -3.08 -6.84
N VAL A 42 -12.90 -3.69 -5.79
CA VAL A 42 -12.74 -5.16 -5.73
C VAL A 42 -14.08 -5.87 -5.83
N GLN A 43 -15.09 -5.41 -5.09
CA GLN A 43 -16.45 -5.95 -5.14
C GLN A 43 -17.08 -5.83 -6.53
N THR A 44 -16.84 -4.71 -7.24
CA THR A 44 -17.34 -4.51 -8.61
C THR A 44 -16.67 -5.46 -9.59
N VAL A 45 -15.34 -5.61 -9.49
CA VAL A 45 -14.58 -6.55 -10.33
C VAL A 45 -15.08 -7.98 -10.08
N ARG A 46 -15.18 -8.42 -8.85
CA ARG A 46 -15.66 -9.75 -8.45
C ARG A 46 -17.09 -10.01 -8.94
N TYR A 47 -17.98 -9.04 -8.75
CA TYR A 47 -19.37 -9.16 -9.17
C TYR A 47 -19.52 -9.28 -10.71
N ARG A 48 -18.64 -8.60 -11.46
CA ARG A 48 -18.67 -8.62 -12.93
C ARG A 48 -17.84 -9.74 -13.55
N ALA A 49 -16.92 -10.34 -12.80
CA ALA A 49 -15.99 -11.36 -13.31
C ALA A 49 -16.66 -12.49 -14.12
N PRO A 50 -17.77 -13.11 -13.67
CA PRO A 50 -18.43 -14.16 -14.46
C PRO A 50 -18.90 -13.69 -15.83
N ASN A 51 -19.39 -12.45 -15.94
CA ASN A 51 -19.86 -11.88 -17.21
C ASN A 51 -18.72 -11.55 -18.18
N LEU A 52 -17.49 -11.49 -17.67
CA LEU A 52 -16.25 -11.22 -18.41
C LEU A 52 -15.42 -12.49 -18.65
N GLY A 53 -15.93 -13.66 -18.25
CA GLY A 53 -15.21 -14.93 -18.37
C GLY A 53 -14.02 -15.04 -17.41
N MET A 54 -14.02 -14.28 -16.33
CA MET A 54 -12.94 -14.28 -15.32
C MET A 54 -13.34 -15.04 -14.05
N ASN A 55 -12.35 -15.53 -13.32
CA ASN A 55 -12.56 -16.13 -12.00
C ASN A 55 -12.65 -15.04 -10.93
N GLY A 56 -13.85 -14.73 -10.45
CA GLY A 56 -14.08 -13.76 -9.40
C GLY A 56 -13.54 -14.18 -8.00
N ASN A 57 -13.11 -15.42 -7.84
CA ASN A 57 -12.50 -15.90 -6.59
C ASN A 57 -10.98 -15.76 -6.59
N ALA A 58 -10.35 -15.49 -7.72
CA ALA A 58 -8.93 -15.29 -7.89
C ALA A 58 -8.65 -13.83 -8.27
N ILE A 59 -8.57 -12.94 -7.29
CA ILE A 59 -8.30 -11.51 -7.47
C ILE A 59 -7.05 -11.14 -6.69
N GLY A 60 -6.09 -10.55 -7.38
CA GLY A 60 -4.92 -9.90 -6.77
C GLY A 60 -4.99 -8.38 -6.94
N ALA A 61 -4.22 -7.67 -6.14
CA ALA A 61 -4.02 -6.23 -6.26
C ALA A 61 -2.53 -5.91 -6.30
N PHE A 62 -2.12 -4.95 -7.11
CA PHE A 62 -0.76 -4.46 -7.07
C PHE A 62 -0.71 -2.95 -7.37
N GLY A 63 0.33 -2.31 -6.89
CA GLY A 63 0.53 -0.90 -7.12
C GLY A 63 1.92 -0.42 -6.74
N ASN A 64 2.23 0.80 -7.13
CA ASN A 64 3.49 1.47 -6.82
C ASN A 64 3.23 2.67 -5.90
N SER A 65 4.13 2.94 -4.95
CA SER A 65 4.07 4.09 -4.05
C SER A 65 2.72 4.12 -3.29
N ALA A 66 1.92 5.18 -3.41
CA ALA A 66 0.58 5.24 -2.82
C ALA A 66 -0.33 4.08 -3.27
N GLY A 67 -0.19 3.61 -4.52
CA GLY A 67 -0.89 2.43 -5.01
C GLY A 67 -0.43 1.14 -4.34
N ALA A 68 0.82 1.05 -3.90
CA ALA A 68 1.32 -0.07 -3.11
C ALA A 68 0.64 -0.13 -1.74
N GLY A 69 0.52 1.01 -1.05
CA GLY A 69 -0.22 1.10 0.20
C GLY A 69 -1.69 0.72 0.03
N ALA A 70 -2.34 1.18 -1.05
CA ALA A 70 -3.71 0.80 -1.40
C ALA A 70 -3.85 -0.72 -1.62
N ALA A 71 -2.94 -1.33 -2.36
CA ALA A 71 -2.93 -2.77 -2.61
C ALA A 71 -2.67 -3.57 -1.33
N LEU A 72 -1.71 -3.13 -0.50
CA LEU A 72 -1.42 -3.77 0.78
C LEU A 72 -2.64 -3.73 1.72
N TRP A 73 -3.30 -2.58 1.82
CA TRP A 73 -4.51 -2.47 2.63
C TRP A 73 -5.61 -3.42 2.16
N LEU A 74 -5.83 -3.55 0.84
CA LEU A 74 -6.76 -4.54 0.28
C LEU A 74 -6.39 -5.98 0.63
N GLY A 75 -5.13 -6.26 0.86
CA GLY A 75 -4.65 -7.60 1.26
C GLY A 75 -4.92 -7.95 2.71
N VAL A 76 -4.99 -6.95 3.61
CA VAL A 76 -5.02 -7.18 5.06
C VAL A 76 -6.30 -6.72 5.76
N HIS A 77 -7.18 -5.93 5.08
CA HIS A 77 -8.42 -5.46 5.68
C HIS A 77 -9.44 -6.59 5.88
N ASP A 78 -10.36 -6.43 6.82
CA ASP A 78 -11.49 -7.34 7.01
C ASP A 78 -12.49 -7.27 5.84
N ASP A 79 -13.12 -8.41 5.51
CA ASP A 79 -14.13 -8.45 4.46
C ASP A 79 -15.36 -7.60 4.82
N VAL A 80 -15.73 -6.70 3.91
CA VAL A 80 -16.89 -5.81 4.10
C VAL A 80 -18.14 -6.24 3.32
N ALA A 81 -18.21 -7.51 2.88
CA ALA A 81 -19.38 -8.04 2.21
C ALA A 81 -20.64 -7.91 3.09
N ASP A 82 -21.70 -7.30 2.57
CA ASP A 82 -23.02 -7.28 3.22
C ASP A 82 -24.04 -8.02 2.35
N PRO A 83 -24.38 -9.27 2.67
CA PRO A 83 -25.35 -10.07 1.90
C PRO A 83 -26.72 -9.42 1.72
N ARG A 84 -27.08 -8.44 2.55
CA ARG A 84 -28.36 -7.73 2.51
C ARG A 84 -28.27 -6.35 1.90
N HIS A 85 -27.09 -5.92 1.46
CA HIS A 85 -26.90 -4.58 0.87
C HIS A 85 -27.80 -4.37 -0.35
N PRO A 86 -28.43 -3.20 -0.55
CA PRO A 86 -29.30 -2.93 -1.69
C PRO A 86 -28.56 -3.02 -3.02
N LEU A 87 -27.29 -2.63 -3.09
CA LEU A 87 -26.44 -2.73 -4.29
C LEU A 87 -25.85 -4.14 -4.40
N PRO A 88 -26.14 -4.91 -5.46
CA PRO A 88 -25.73 -6.32 -5.57
C PRO A 88 -24.21 -6.55 -5.48
N PHE A 89 -23.39 -5.63 -6.03
CA PHE A 89 -21.92 -5.77 -5.97
C PHE A 89 -21.36 -5.63 -4.56
N LYS A 90 -22.07 -4.97 -3.63
CA LYS A 90 -21.67 -4.87 -2.21
C LYS A 90 -21.91 -6.15 -1.42
N ARG A 91 -22.58 -7.15 -2.00
CA ARG A 91 -22.90 -8.44 -1.37
C ARG A 91 -21.78 -9.46 -1.50
N VAL A 92 -20.79 -9.20 -2.38
CA VAL A 92 -19.65 -10.10 -2.60
C VAL A 92 -18.43 -9.61 -1.83
N SER A 93 -17.48 -10.50 -1.59
CA SER A 93 -16.28 -10.22 -0.81
C SER A 93 -15.43 -9.09 -1.42
N SER A 94 -14.82 -8.29 -0.55
CA SER A 94 -13.82 -7.27 -0.88
C SER A 94 -12.37 -7.77 -0.74
N LYS A 95 -12.14 -8.99 -0.23
CA LYS A 95 -10.79 -9.54 -0.03
C LYS A 95 -10.09 -9.84 -1.36
N VAL A 96 -8.78 -9.70 -1.36
CA VAL A 96 -7.90 -10.18 -2.44
C VAL A 96 -7.03 -11.32 -1.92
N GLN A 97 -6.47 -12.16 -2.79
CA GLN A 97 -5.66 -13.32 -2.43
C GLN A 97 -4.16 -13.05 -2.49
N VAL A 98 -3.76 -12.11 -3.34
CA VAL A 98 -2.35 -11.81 -3.62
C VAL A 98 -2.16 -10.30 -3.73
N VAL A 99 -1.07 -9.80 -3.18
CA VAL A 99 -0.70 -8.39 -3.24
C VAL A 99 0.71 -8.23 -3.79
N GLY A 100 0.87 -7.26 -4.71
CA GLY A 100 2.16 -6.72 -5.15
C GLY A 100 2.35 -5.31 -4.59
N HIS A 101 3.25 -5.17 -3.63
CA HIS A 101 3.60 -3.89 -3.00
C HIS A 101 4.94 -3.39 -3.54
N LEU A 102 4.91 -2.39 -4.44
CA LEU A 102 6.08 -1.91 -5.15
C LEU A 102 6.48 -0.52 -4.63
N ALA A 103 7.65 -0.41 -4.03
CA ALA A 103 8.25 0.83 -3.52
C ALA A 103 7.27 1.69 -2.69
N GLY A 104 6.44 1.05 -1.86
CA GLY A 104 5.45 1.73 -1.02
C GLY A 104 5.87 1.88 0.43
N GLN A 105 5.01 2.51 1.21
CA GLN A 105 5.20 2.74 2.63
C GLN A 105 4.71 1.53 3.45
N ALA A 106 5.35 1.29 4.60
CA ALA A 106 5.06 0.14 5.45
C ALA A 106 3.94 0.40 6.48
N THR A 107 3.55 1.65 6.66
CA THR A 107 2.56 2.06 7.67
C THR A 107 2.01 3.43 7.31
N TYR A 108 0.75 3.66 7.65
CA TYR A 108 0.13 4.98 7.63
C TYR A 108 0.33 5.76 8.94
N ASP A 109 0.87 5.12 9.98
CA ASP A 109 1.30 5.82 11.18
C ASP A 109 2.66 6.50 10.95
N THR A 110 2.61 7.77 10.59
CA THR A 110 3.83 8.56 10.32
C THR A 110 4.70 8.78 11.55
N ALA A 111 4.21 8.52 12.77
CA ALA A 111 5.04 8.55 13.97
C ALA A 111 6.11 7.45 13.93
N LEU A 112 5.78 6.29 13.35
CA LEU A 112 6.72 5.18 13.18
C LEU A 112 7.80 5.46 12.12
N TRP A 113 7.56 6.39 11.20
CA TRP A 113 8.52 6.67 10.14
C TRP A 113 9.86 7.16 10.67
N SER A 114 9.89 7.92 11.76
CA SER A 114 11.15 8.35 12.39
C SER A 114 12.01 7.15 12.80
N GLU A 115 11.40 6.12 13.35
CA GLU A 115 12.07 4.89 13.77
C GLU A 115 12.46 4.02 12.58
N ILE A 116 11.52 3.79 11.65
CA ILE A 116 11.74 2.97 10.45
C ILE A 116 12.88 3.54 9.61
N LEU A 117 12.86 4.84 9.36
CA LEU A 117 13.81 5.54 8.49
C LEU A 117 15.07 6.00 9.21
N GLN A 118 15.09 5.94 10.54
CA GLN A 118 16.20 6.44 11.38
C GLN A 118 16.47 7.95 11.16
N VAL A 119 15.40 8.71 11.02
CA VAL A 119 15.43 10.17 10.88
C VAL A 119 14.95 10.87 12.16
N ILE A 120 15.24 12.16 12.25
CA ILE A 120 14.83 12.95 13.42
C ILE A 120 13.30 13.11 13.51
N PRO A 121 12.72 13.24 14.74
CA PRO A 121 11.26 13.25 14.92
C PRO A 121 10.50 14.35 14.20
N ASN A 122 11.13 15.50 13.91
CA ASN A 122 10.52 16.62 13.20
C ASN A 122 10.87 16.65 11.70
N TRP A 123 11.21 15.51 11.11
CA TRP A 123 11.66 15.37 9.73
C TRP A 123 10.69 16.00 8.71
N ALA A 124 9.37 15.84 8.90
CA ALA A 124 8.37 16.34 7.96
C ALA A 124 8.38 17.86 7.85
N ALA A 125 8.57 18.57 8.97
CA ALA A 125 8.66 20.03 8.97
C ALA A 125 9.93 20.55 8.31
N LEU A 126 11.04 19.81 8.39
CA LEU A 126 12.30 20.22 7.78
C LEU A 126 12.29 20.20 6.25
N ILE A 127 11.48 19.34 5.66
CA ILE A 127 11.39 19.18 4.21
C ILE A 127 10.03 19.61 3.64
N ASP A 128 9.24 20.34 4.41
CA ASP A 128 7.90 20.81 4.02
C ASP A 128 7.00 19.65 3.52
N PHE A 129 7.03 18.50 4.21
CA PHE A 129 6.26 17.31 3.86
C PHE A 129 4.94 17.21 4.64
N GLU A 130 4.67 18.16 5.54
CA GLU A 130 3.46 18.15 6.37
C GLU A 130 2.18 18.25 5.52
N ASP A 131 2.20 19.08 4.47
CA ASP A 131 1.06 19.26 3.57
C ASP A 131 0.81 18.04 2.68
N ASP A 132 1.84 17.28 2.35
CA ASP A 132 1.73 16.06 1.55
C ASP A 132 1.13 14.88 2.36
N LEU A 133 1.07 15.00 3.69
CA LEU A 133 0.59 13.97 4.62
C LEU A 133 -0.78 14.32 5.24
N LEU A 134 -1.58 15.18 4.60
CA LEU A 134 -2.94 15.54 5.05
C LEU A 134 -3.95 14.40 4.85
N TRP A 135 -3.62 13.21 5.35
CA TRP A 135 -4.43 12.01 5.13
C TRP A 135 -5.79 12.03 5.81
N PHE A 136 -5.97 12.88 6.83
CA PHE A 136 -7.19 12.96 7.64
C PHE A 136 -7.74 14.39 7.76
N ASP A 137 -7.44 15.25 6.80
CA ASP A 137 -7.87 16.67 6.77
C ASP A 137 -7.44 17.48 8.00
N VAL A 138 -6.31 17.12 8.59
CA VAL A 138 -5.67 17.86 9.68
C VAL A 138 -4.15 17.86 9.49
N ASP A 139 -3.45 18.87 10.00
CA ASP A 139 -1.99 18.86 9.94
C ASP A 139 -1.40 17.65 10.69
N ILE A 140 -0.23 17.18 10.24
CA ILE A 140 0.41 15.96 10.76
C ILE A 140 0.62 15.99 12.28
N ARG A 141 0.84 17.16 12.89
CA ARG A 141 1.04 17.29 14.34
C ARG A 141 -0.23 16.96 15.09
N ARG A 142 -1.39 17.32 14.53
CA ARG A 142 -2.69 16.95 15.08
C ARG A 142 -3.04 15.50 14.76
N GLN A 143 -2.64 14.99 13.61
CA GLN A 143 -2.83 13.58 13.27
C GLN A 143 -2.23 12.67 14.35
N LEU A 144 -1.02 12.96 14.83
CA LEU A 144 -0.31 12.17 15.83
C LEU A 144 -0.84 12.30 17.26
N THR A 145 -1.63 13.31 17.57
CA THR A 145 -2.04 13.63 18.94
C THR A 145 -3.55 13.64 19.17
N HIS A 146 -4.36 13.78 18.11
CA HIS A 146 -5.80 13.87 18.24
C HIS A 146 -6.43 12.45 18.34
N PRO A 147 -7.17 12.11 19.41
CA PRO A 147 -7.67 10.74 19.63
C PRO A 147 -8.51 10.17 18.48
N ALA A 148 -9.34 11.01 17.82
CA ALA A 148 -10.15 10.57 16.70
C ALA A 148 -9.30 10.23 15.47
N VAL A 149 -8.19 10.94 15.24
CA VAL A 149 -7.25 10.66 14.15
C VAL A 149 -6.45 9.40 14.45
N ILE A 150 -5.96 9.24 15.67
CA ILE A 150 -5.29 8.00 16.10
C ILE A 150 -6.22 6.79 15.89
N ALA A 151 -7.49 6.89 16.25
CA ALA A 151 -8.46 5.81 16.03
C ALA A 151 -8.67 5.50 14.53
N LYS A 152 -8.65 6.51 13.66
CA LYS A 152 -8.71 6.31 12.20
C LYS A 152 -7.44 5.61 11.71
N ILE A 153 -6.24 6.07 12.09
CA ILE A 153 -4.97 5.42 11.76
C ILE A 153 -5.01 3.94 12.16
N MET A 154 -5.31 3.65 13.41
CA MET A 154 -5.40 2.27 13.91
C MET A 154 -6.38 1.39 13.15
N SER A 155 -7.41 1.98 12.54
CA SER A 155 -8.44 1.25 11.77
C SER A 155 -8.02 0.92 10.33
N ILE A 156 -6.90 1.46 9.86
CA ILE A 156 -6.41 1.27 8.49
C ILE A 156 -4.92 0.90 8.42
N ASP A 157 -4.19 0.97 9.53
CA ASP A 157 -2.75 0.75 9.51
C ASP A 157 -2.41 -0.74 9.42
N PHE A 158 -1.54 -1.06 8.47
CA PHE A 158 -1.23 -2.44 8.07
C PHE A 158 -0.75 -3.31 9.23
N PRO A 159 0.22 -2.89 10.08
CA PRO A 159 0.73 -3.72 11.15
C PRO A 159 -0.33 -4.24 12.12
N GLY A 160 -1.36 -3.42 12.36
CA GLY A 160 -2.46 -3.77 13.27
C GLY A 160 -3.56 -4.63 12.63
N LEU A 161 -3.60 -4.68 11.30
CA LEU A 161 -4.61 -5.44 10.55
C LEU A 161 -4.11 -6.82 10.10
N MET A 162 -2.78 -6.99 9.95
CA MET A 162 -2.18 -8.22 9.43
C MET A 162 -2.48 -9.45 10.27
N SER A 163 -2.89 -10.53 9.61
CA SER A 163 -3.14 -11.86 10.18
C SER A 163 -2.60 -12.98 9.28
N PRO A 164 -2.40 -14.21 9.80
CA PRO A 164 -1.91 -15.33 8.98
C PRO A 164 -2.81 -15.71 7.80
N ASP A 165 -4.09 -15.35 7.86
CA ASP A 165 -5.11 -15.72 6.86
C ASP A 165 -5.29 -14.63 5.77
N ASP A 166 -4.48 -13.59 5.78
CA ASP A 166 -4.53 -12.52 4.79
C ASP A 166 -3.84 -12.89 3.48
N ALA A 167 -3.88 -11.96 2.52
CA ALA A 167 -3.31 -12.18 1.19
C ALA A 167 -1.81 -12.49 1.23
N PHE A 168 -1.34 -13.32 0.30
CA PHE A 168 0.09 -13.50 0.07
C PHE A 168 0.72 -12.20 -0.41
N LEU A 169 1.82 -11.77 0.19
CA LEU A 169 2.47 -10.50 -0.12
C LEU A 169 3.76 -10.71 -0.92
N TYR A 170 3.84 -10.03 -2.05
CA TYR A 170 5.07 -9.75 -2.79
C TYR A 170 5.46 -8.30 -2.52
N VAL A 171 6.60 -8.07 -1.91
CA VAL A 171 7.12 -6.73 -1.59
C VAL A 171 8.40 -6.49 -2.34
N GLU A 172 8.46 -5.41 -3.09
CA GLU A 172 9.62 -5.05 -3.90
C GLU A 172 10.00 -3.59 -3.68
N ASN A 173 11.28 -3.35 -3.38
CA ASN A 173 11.84 -2.01 -3.32
C ASN A 173 13.33 -2.03 -3.67
N TYR A 174 13.66 -1.56 -4.87
CA TYR A 174 15.04 -1.47 -5.38
C TYR A 174 15.63 -0.06 -5.28
N THR A 175 14.96 0.84 -4.56
CA THR A 175 15.59 2.13 -4.27
C THR A 175 16.85 1.86 -3.46
N PRO A 176 18.03 2.42 -3.87
CA PRO A 176 19.24 2.28 -3.10
C PRO A 176 19.06 2.75 -1.66
N GLU A 177 19.58 1.97 -0.71
CA GLU A 177 19.56 2.41 0.68
C GLU A 177 20.57 3.53 0.86
N THR A 178 20.07 4.72 1.16
CA THR A 178 20.86 5.91 1.46
C THR A 178 20.62 6.38 2.90
N ASP A 179 21.62 7.01 3.50
CA ASP A 179 21.41 7.71 4.76
C ASP A 179 20.65 9.01 4.48
N ILE A 180 19.47 9.12 5.10
CA ILE A 180 18.62 10.31 4.98
C ILE A 180 19.13 11.36 5.96
N VAL A 181 19.86 12.35 5.44
CA VAL A 181 20.38 13.47 6.22
C VAL A 181 19.51 14.69 5.99
N LEU A 182 18.90 15.21 7.05
CA LEU A 182 18.00 16.37 7.00
C LEU A 182 18.59 17.55 7.76
N SER A 183 18.50 18.74 7.18
CA SER A 183 19.02 19.99 7.72
C SER A 183 18.05 21.14 7.45
N SER A 184 18.04 22.15 8.30
CA SER A 184 17.17 23.33 8.17
C SER A 184 17.58 24.30 7.06
N ASP A 185 18.76 24.13 6.46
CA ASP A 185 19.30 24.96 5.39
C ASP A 185 19.23 24.30 4.01
N MET A 186 18.49 23.21 3.87
CA MET A 186 18.26 22.52 2.60
C MET A 186 17.55 23.45 1.60
N SER A 187 18.02 23.42 0.36
CA SER A 187 17.35 24.04 -0.79
C SER A 187 16.05 23.27 -1.14
N ASP A 188 15.16 23.89 -1.91
CA ASP A 188 13.91 23.23 -2.35
C ASP A 188 14.18 21.95 -3.15
N LEU A 189 15.28 21.90 -3.91
CA LEU A 189 15.68 20.71 -4.66
C LEU A 189 16.11 19.58 -3.72
N GLU A 190 16.89 19.89 -2.67
CA GLU A 190 17.30 18.90 -1.67
C GLU A 190 16.12 18.40 -0.85
N LYS A 191 15.19 19.28 -0.46
CA LYS A 191 13.93 18.91 0.20
C LYS A 191 13.10 17.98 -0.69
N SER A 192 12.97 18.29 -1.97
CA SER A 192 12.25 17.44 -2.93
C SER A 192 12.87 16.06 -3.07
N ALA A 193 14.20 15.97 -3.13
CA ALA A 193 14.92 14.69 -3.16
C ALA A 193 14.70 13.90 -1.86
N ALA A 194 14.81 14.56 -0.70
CA ALA A 194 14.59 13.94 0.61
C ALA A 194 13.15 13.41 0.77
N LYS A 195 12.14 14.08 0.23
CA LYS A 195 10.75 13.57 0.19
C LYS A 195 10.67 12.23 -0.54
N VAL A 196 11.34 12.12 -1.69
CA VAL A 196 11.39 10.87 -2.47
C VAL A 196 12.12 9.77 -1.69
N ASP A 197 13.28 10.08 -1.11
CA ASP A 197 14.07 9.13 -0.34
C ASP A 197 13.32 8.62 0.90
N ILE A 198 12.59 9.49 1.58
CA ILE A 198 11.74 9.14 2.73
C ILE A 198 10.58 8.25 2.27
N ALA A 199 9.83 8.67 1.26
CA ALA A 199 8.62 7.96 0.82
C ALA A 199 8.92 6.59 0.20
N HIS A 200 10.09 6.43 -0.44
CA HIS A 200 10.46 5.22 -1.16
C HIS A 200 11.70 4.50 -0.59
N SER A 201 12.06 4.78 0.66
CA SER A 201 13.17 4.10 1.32
C SER A 201 12.95 2.57 1.38
N PRO A 202 13.96 1.74 1.06
CA PRO A 202 13.85 0.29 1.20
C PRO A 202 13.68 -0.14 2.67
N ARG A 203 13.91 0.76 3.63
CA ARG A 203 13.65 0.51 5.06
C ARG A 203 12.18 0.22 5.34
N HIS A 204 11.24 0.74 4.54
CA HIS A 204 9.84 0.34 4.59
C HIS A 204 9.65 -1.15 4.26
N ALA A 205 10.32 -1.66 3.24
CA ALA A 205 10.26 -3.09 2.90
C ALA A 205 10.85 -3.98 4.00
N TYR A 206 11.98 -3.58 4.60
CA TYR A 206 12.57 -4.31 5.75
C TYR A 206 11.66 -4.32 6.98
N PHE A 207 10.94 -3.24 7.21
CA PHE A 207 9.96 -3.18 8.29
C PHE A 207 8.78 -4.11 8.01
N LEU A 208 8.24 -4.10 6.78
CA LEU A 208 7.17 -5.02 6.36
C LEU A 208 7.58 -6.48 6.52
N GLU A 209 8.79 -6.85 6.12
CA GLU A 209 9.32 -8.21 6.32
C GLU A 209 9.22 -8.66 7.78
N LYS A 210 9.66 -7.80 8.71
CA LYS A 210 9.58 -8.09 10.15
C LYS A 210 8.14 -8.21 10.64
N ILE A 211 7.25 -7.31 10.20
CA ILE A 211 5.85 -7.34 10.62
C ILE A 211 5.13 -8.57 10.07
N CYS A 212 5.39 -8.97 8.84
CA CYS A 212 4.89 -10.23 8.29
C CYS A 212 5.31 -11.43 9.13
N GLN A 213 6.61 -11.50 9.49
CA GLN A 213 7.14 -12.58 10.33
C GLN A 213 6.47 -12.62 11.71
N VAL A 214 6.27 -11.47 12.36
CA VAL A 214 5.63 -11.37 13.68
C VAL A 214 4.17 -11.81 13.62
N ASN A 215 3.45 -11.46 12.57
CA ASN A 215 2.03 -11.79 12.39
C ASN A 215 1.81 -13.14 11.71
N GLY A 216 2.87 -13.86 11.31
CA GLY A 216 2.76 -15.15 10.62
C GLY A 216 2.20 -15.07 9.20
N LEU A 217 2.25 -13.87 8.58
CA LEU A 217 1.79 -13.64 7.22
C LEU A 217 2.87 -14.07 6.22
N PHE A 218 2.48 -14.75 5.14
CA PHE A 218 3.41 -15.10 4.08
C PHE A 218 3.79 -13.87 3.25
N CYS A 219 5.10 -13.57 3.22
CA CYS A 219 5.64 -12.40 2.57
C CYS A 219 6.98 -12.72 1.90
N GLU A 220 7.09 -12.46 0.60
CA GLU A 220 8.37 -12.46 -0.11
C GLU A 220 8.83 -11.03 -0.33
N VAL A 221 10.05 -10.70 0.14
CA VAL A 221 10.59 -9.34 0.12
C VAL A 221 11.86 -9.27 -0.72
N TYR A 222 11.87 -8.39 -1.69
CA TYR A 222 12.94 -8.16 -2.65
C TYR A 222 13.47 -6.73 -2.54
N THR A 223 14.73 -6.62 -2.16
CA THR A 223 15.46 -5.35 -2.00
C THR A 223 16.89 -5.52 -2.50
N GLU A 224 17.64 -4.44 -2.64
CA GLU A 224 19.07 -4.54 -3.01
C GLU A 224 19.90 -5.41 -2.05
N ARG A 225 19.50 -5.55 -0.77
CA ARG A 225 20.27 -6.34 0.20
C ARG A 225 20.19 -7.85 -0.02
N ASN A 226 19.09 -8.35 -0.54
CA ASN A 226 18.87 -9.80 -0.69
C ASN A 226 18.90 -10.27 -2.15
N MET A 227 19.39 -9.40 -3.06
CA MET A 227 19.49 -9.72 -4.46
C MET A 227 20.93 -9.89 -4.93
N ILE A 228 21.16 -11.01 -5.60
CA ILE A 228 22.36 -11.25 -6.39
C ILE A 228 22.18 -10.73 -7.84
N PHE A 229 20.92 -10.59 -8.29
CA PHE A 229 20.53 -10.07 -9.61
C PHE A 229 19.23 -9.26 -9.48
N THR A 230 19.05 -8.24 -10.32
CA THR A 230 17.76 -7.55 -10.45
C THR A 230 16.68 -8.57 -10.80
N PRO A 231 15.63 -8.76 -9.96
CA PRO A 231 14.51 -9.58 -10.38
C PRO A 231 13.93 -8.99 -11.65
N ALA A 232 13.63 -9.84 -12.57
CA ALA A 232 12.82 -9.44 -13.68
C ALA A 232 11.38 -9.20 -13.17
N VAL A 233 10.64 -8.37 -13.86
CA VAL A 233 9.18 -8.25 -13.73
C VAL A 233 8.49 -9.63 -13.69
N SER A 234 9.15 -10.66 -14.22
CA SER A 234 8.76 -12.08 -14.13
C SER A 234 8.50 -12.57 -12.70
N ASP A 235 9.24 -12.09 -11.70
CA ASP A 235 9.15 -12.66 -10.34
C ASP A 235 7.80 -12.34 -9.68
N MET A 236 7.29 -11.12 -9.81
CA MET A 236 5.94 -10.80 -9.34
C MET A 236 4.86 -11.52 -10.15
N VAL A 237 5.04 -11.65 -11.46
CA VAL A 237 4.08 -12.41 -12.31
C VAL A 237 4.04 -13.88 -11.91
N ASP A 238 5.19 -14.50 -11.68
CA ASP A 238 5.28 -15.90 -11.22
C ASP A 238 4.73 -16.07 -9.81
N PHE A 239 4.94 -15.10 -8.92
CA PHE A 239 4.30 -15.06 -7.61
C PHE A 239 2.77 -15.03 -7.73
N PHE A 240 2.23 -14.13 -8.55
CA PHE A 240 0.79 -14.05 -8.81
C PHE A 240 0.24 -15.35 -9.40
N LYS A 241 0.91 -15.96 -10.38
CA LYS A 241 0.51 -17.26 -10.96
C LYS A 241 0.46 -18.37 -9.91
N THR A 242 1.40 -18.36 -8.97
CA THR A 242 1.50 -19.39 -7.92
C THR A 242 0.38 -19.27 -6.90
N HIS A 243 0.01 -18.04 -6.54
CA HIS A 243 -0.89 -17.77 -5.43
C HIS A 243 -2.30 -17.31 -5.82
N LEU A 244 -2.55 -17.00 -7.09
CA LEU A 244 -3.86 -16.70 -7.66
C LEU A 244 -4.51 -17.98 -8.19
N GLN A 245 -4.98 -18.86 -7.31
CA GLN A 245 -5.64 -20.12 -7.70
C GLN A 245 -7.11 -20.15 -7.28
#